data_f6eec876edb44e3fd55d298c4f4bac03
#
_entry.id   f6eec876edb44e3fd55d298c4f4bac03
#
_cell.length_a   1.000
_cell.length_b   1.000
_cell.length_c   1.000
_cell.angle_alpha   90.00
_cell.angle_beta   90.00
_cell.angle_gamma   90.00
#
_symmetry.space_group_name_H-M   'P 1'
#
loop_
_entity.id
_entity.type
_entity.pdbx_description
1 polymer ?
#
loop_
_entity_poly.entity_id
_entity_poly.type
_entity_poly.pdbx_seq_one_letter_code
_entity_poly.pdbx_strand_id
1 'polypeptide(L)'
;MKWLKFNVSYQDWCQKVHANGCQFGIVKTAHESKLGNVQRMSYQMVNSLDLSAMEAVTKESIDYVNRLKQDDDVFLRYLEQNQNFSNDHQVLLALCRQNPDFIRSTYFRDRRRSIIHGYACHLREGHLIQNADNLVVIGSPYAMLLYGATGNASSVELDTTF
;
A
#
# COMPACT_ATOMS: atom_id res chain seq x y z
N MET A 1 -20.60 0.79 -14.47
CA MET A 1 -21.30 0.20 -13.31
C MET A 1 -21.43 -1.30 -13.52
N LYS A 2 -21.23 -2.10 -12.43
CA LYS A 2 -21.13 -3.58 -12.59
C LYS A 2 -22.44 -4.27 -13.01
N TRP A 3 -23.59 -3.74 -12.63
CA TRP A 3 -24.90 -4.32 -13.03
C TRP A 3 -25.12 -4.33 -14.54
N LEU A 4 -24.59 -3.36 -15.28
CA LEU A 4 -24.66 -3.35 -16.74
C LEU A 4 -23.93 -4.55 -17.37
N LYS A 5 -22.87 -5.04 -16.73
CA LYS A 5 -22.14 -6.23 -17.19
C LYS A 5 -22.95 -7.52 -17.06
N PHE A 6 -23.97 -7.53 -16.20
CA PHE A 6 -24.81 -8.69 -15.93
C PHE A 6 -26.19 -8.57 -16.57
N ASN A 7 -26.41 -7.60 -17.47
CA ASN A 7 -27.72 -7.32 -18.08
C ASN A 7 -28.83 -7.15 -17.03
N VAL A 8 -28.54 -6.55 -15.90
CA VAL A 8 -29.52 -6.29 -14.84
C VAL A 8 -29.79 -4.79 -14.80
N SER A 9 -31.05 -4.39 -14.77
CA SER A 9 -31.39 -2.99 -14.56
C SER A 9 -31.08 -2.53 -13.16
N TYR A 10 -30.91 -1.22 -12.94
CA TYR A 10 -30.70 -0.68 -11.60
C TYR A 10 -31.87 -1.00 -10.66
N GLN A 11 -33.07 -0.96 -11.15
CA GLN A 11 -34.28 -1.27 -10.38
C GLN A 11 -34.33 -2.74 -9.94
N ASP A 12 -34.04 -3.67 -10.86
CA ASP A 12 -33.95 -5.11 -10.53
C ASP A 12 -32.84 -5.39 -9.53
N TRP A 13 -31.71 -4.68 -9.66
CA TRP A 13 -30.61 -4.79 -8.70
C TRP A 13 -31.04 -4.34 -7.31
N CYS A 14 -31.70 -3.17 -7.19
CA CYS A 14 -32.23 -2.67 -5.93
C CYS A 14 -33.24 -3.63 -5.30
N GLN A 15 -34.19 -4.17 -6.09
CA GLN A 15 -35.15 -5.14 -5.60
C GLN A 15 -34.47 -6.40 -5.04
N LYS A 16 -33.48 -6.94 -5.74
CA LYS A 16 -32.70 -8.10 -5.27
C LYS A 16 -31.93 -7.80 -3.99
N VAL A 17 -31.33 -6.62 -3.89
CA VAL A 17 -30.62 -6.18 -2.69
C VAL A 17 -31.55 -6.12 -1.49
N HIS A 18 -32.73 -5.51 -1.65
CA HIS A 18 -33.75 -5.43 -0.60
C HIS A 18 -34.31 -6.80 -0.23
N ALA A 19 -34.66 -7.61 -1.23
CA ALA A 19 -35.24 -8.94 -1.01
C ALA A 19 -34.28 -9.89 -0.25
N ASN A 20 -32.96 -9.74 -0.45
CA ASN A 20 -31.95 -10.56 0.22
C ASN A 20 -31.40 -9.92 1.51
N GLY A 21 -31.94 -8.78 1.95
CA GLY A 21 -31.46 -8.09 3.15
C GLY A 21 -29.97 -7.73 3.12
N CYS A 22 -29.43 -7.44 1.91
CA CYS A 22 -28.02 -7.11 1.76
C CYS A 22 -27.68 -5.81 2.49
N GLN A 23 -26.62 -5.83 3.28
CA GLN A 23 -26.07 -4.65 3.93
C GLN A 23 -24.83 -4.18 3.20
N PHE A 24 -24.66 -2.87 3.12
CA PHE A 24 -23.48 -2.24 2.54
C PHE A 24 -22.63 -1.63 3.66
N GLY A 25 -21.33 -1.77 3.52
CA GLY A 25 -20.39 -1.20 4.46
C GLY A 25 -19.10 -0.79 3.77
N ILE A 26 -18.31 0.00 4.47
CA ILE A 26 -16.98 0.40 4.02
C ILE A 26 -16.03 -0.75 4.34
N VAL A 27 -15.45 -1.34 3.30
CA VAL A 27 -14.49 -2.47 3.43
C VAL A 27 -13.08 -1.96 3.72
N LYS A 28 -12.72 -0.81 3.15
CA LYS A 28 -11.41 -0.17 3.34
C LYS A 28 -11.60 1.34 3.42
N THR A 29 -10.86 1.93 4.34
CA THR A 29 -10.68 3.39 4.44
C THR A 29 -9.25 3.74 4.06
N ALA A 30 -8.99 5.02 3.77
CA ALA A 30 -7.64 5.52 3.65
C ALA A 30 -6.90 5.30 4.98
N HIS A 31 -5.65 4.91 4.90
CA HIS A 31 -4.77 4.70 6.05
C HIS A 31 -3.35 5.12 5.68
N GLU A 32 -2.59 5.52 6.66
CA GLU A 32 -1.18 5.84 6.48
C GLU A 32 -0.37 4.59 6.09
N SER A 33 0.68 4.81 5.31
CA SER A 33 1.62 3.74 5.00
C SER A 33 2.32 3.24 6.26
N LYS A 34 2.54 1.94 6.37
CA LYS A 34 3.34 1.34 7.46
C LYS A 34 4.79 1.83 7.47
N LEU A 35 5.24 2.43 6.40
CA LEU A 35 6.57 3.02 6.23
C LEU A 35 6.56 4.57 6.35
N GLY A 36 5.55 5.15 6.98
CA GLY A 36 5.34 6.59 7.04
C GLY A 36 4.80 7.13 5.71
N ASN A 37 5.36 8.25 5.23
CA ASN A 37 4.95 8.86 3.95
C ASN A 37 5.45 8.11 2.70
N VAL A 38 6.05 6.93 2.87
CA VAL A 38 6.60 6.15 1.76
C VAL A 38 5.58 5.12 1.31
N GLN A 39 5.21 5.18 0.05
CA GLN A 39 4.30 4.23 -0.58
C GLN A 39 5.08 3.21 -1.42
N ARG A 40 4.51 2.03 -1.60
CA ARG A 40 5.08 1.00 -2.47
C ARG A 40 4.53 1.16 -3.88
N MET A 41 5.43 1.30 -4.84
CA MET A 41 5.08 1.30 -6.26
C MET A 41 4.67 -0.11 -6.70
N SER A 42 3.61 -0.22 -7.49
CA SER A 42 3.23 -1.50 -8.09
C SER A 42 4.17 -1.85 -9.26
N TYR A 43 4.33 -3.15 -9.54
CA TYR A 43 5.16 -3.60 -10.66
C TYR A 43 4.69 -3.05 -12.02
N GLN A 44 3.40 -2.78 -12.18
CA GLN A 44 2.84 -2.19 -13.41
C GLN A 44 3.39 -0.79 -13.66
N MET A 45 3.56 0.00 -12.61
CA MET A 45 4.16 1.34 -12.71
C MET A 45 5.66 1.25 -13.01
N VAL A 46 6.36 0.30 -12.40
CA VAL A 46 7.79 0.07 -12.66
C VAL A 46 8.04 -0.33 -14.11
N ASN A 47 7.18 -1.18 -14.69
CA ASN A 47 7.31 -1.60 -16.09
C ASN A 47 7.12 -0.47 -17.11
N SER A 48 6.53 0.66 -16.72
CA SER A 48 6.35 1.82 -17.58
C SER A 48 7.52 2.82 -17.50
N LEU A 49 8.50 2.58 -16.61
CA LEU A 49 9.66 3.46 -16.44
C LEU A 49 10.73 3.21 -17.50
N ASP A 50 11.42 4.28 -17.87
CA ASP A 50 12.63 4.17 -18.68
C ASP A 50 13.76 3.51 -17.84
N LEU A 51 14.58 2.68 -18.50
CA LEU A 51 15.70 2.01 -17.85
C LEU A 51 16.69 2.96 -17.20
N SER A 52 16.86 4.15 -17.77
CA SER A 52 17.72 5.21 -17.21
C SER A 52 17.25 5.72 -15.83
N ALA A 53 15.96 5.64 -15.55
CA ALA A 53 15.38 6.05 -14.26
C ALA A 53 15.45 4.97 -13.18
N MET A 54 15.77 3.73 -13.55
CA MET A 54 15.67 2.58 -12.62
C MET A 54 16.62 2.69 -11.44
N GLU A 55 17.82 3.21 -11.63
CA GLU A 55 18.79 3.39 -10.54
C GLU A 55 18.25 4.36 -9.48
N ALA A 56 17.72 5.50 -9.89
CA ALA A 56 17.16 6.50 -8.98
C ALA A 56 15.93 5.95 -8.23
N VAL A 57 15.05 5.25 -8.94
CA VAL A 57 13.80 4.69 -8.39
C VAL A 57 14.06 3.54 -7.41
N THR A 58 15.09 2.72 -7.64
CA THR A 58 15.40 1.56 -6.78
C THR A 58 16.30 1.88 -5.61
N LYS A 59 17.02 2.99 -5.64
CA LYS A 59 18.04 3.37 -4.65
C LYS A 59 17.54 3.28 -3.22
N GLU A 60 16.43 3.94 -2.91
CA GLU A 60 15.88 3.96 -1.55
C GLU A 60 15.53 2.56 -1.04
N SER A 61 14.96 1.72 -1.90
CA SER A 61 14.63 0.34 -1.58
C SER A 61 15.87 -0.51 -1.29
N ILE A 62 16.93 -0.34 -2.08
CA ILE A 62 18.20 -1.03 -1.88
C ILE A 62 18.87 -0.56 -0.59
N ASP A 63 18.90 0.72 -0.34
CA ASP A 63 19.47 1.30 0.90
C ASP A 63 18.72 0.80 2.13
N TYR A 64 17.40 0.69 2.05
CA TYR A 64 16.60 0.14 3.14
C TYR A 64 16.91 -1.34 3.41
N VAL A 65 17.04 -2.17 2.37
CA VAL A 65 17.46 -3.59 2.54
C VAL A 65 18.85 -3.69 3.17
N ASN A 66 19.77 -2.82 2.78
CA ASN A 66 21.11 -2.81 3.35
C ASN A 66 21.10 -2.42 4.84
N ARG A 67 20.29 -1.44 5.22
CA ARG A 67 20.06 -1.07 6.62
C ARG A 67 19.44 -2.23 7.42
N LEU A 68 18.43 -2.93 6.87
CA LEU A 68 17.86 -4.11 7.52
C LEU A 68 18.88 -5.23 7.77
N LYS A 69 19.93 -5.33 6.95
CA LYS A 69 21.00 -6.32 7.12
C LYS A 69 22.04 -5.92 8.17
N GLN A 70 22.33 -4.62 8.28
CA GLN A 70 23.48 -4.11 9.04
C GLN A 70 23.09 -3.56 10.40
N ASP A 71 21.88 -3.01 10.53
CA ASP A 71 21.40 -2.29 11.69
C ASP A 71 20.33 -3.11 12.41
N ASP A 72 20.60 -3.47 13.67
CA ASP A 72 19.71 -4.26 14.49
C ASP A 72 18.45 -3.47 14.89
N ASP A 73 18.60 -2.18 15.20
CA ASP A 73 17.47 -1.34 15.61
C ASP A 73 16.51 -1.11 14.45
N VAL A 74 17.03 -0.92 13.24
CA VAL A 74 16.19 -0.81 12.02
C VAL A 74 15.45 -2.12 11.78
N PHE A 75 16.10 -3.25 11.98
CA PHE A 75 15.45 -4.54 11.80
C PHE A 75 14.39 -4.81 12.88
N LEU A 76 14.66 -4.51 14.15
CA LEU A 76 13.66 -4.63 15.23
C LEU A 76 12.43 -3.74 14.98
N ARG A 77 12.66 -2.50 14.55
CA ARG A 77 11.57 -1.58 14.16
C ARG A 77 10.76 -2.13 12.99
N TYR A 78 11.42 -2.74 12.01
CA TYR A 78 10.72 -3.43 10.91
C TYR A 78 9.81 -4.55 11.43
N LEU A 79 10.30 -5.38 12.37
CA LEU A 79 9.48 -6.42 13.00
C LEU A 79 8.26 -5.82 13.72
N GLU A 80 8.44 -4.73 14.47
CA GLU A 80 7.35 -4.04 15.18
C GLU A 80 6.26 -3.53 14.24
N GLN A 81 6.67 -2.91 13.13
CA GLN A 81 5.73 -2.34 12.14
C GLN A 81 5.01 -3.40 11.29
N ASN A 82 5.61 -4.58 11.13
CA ASN A 82 5.10 -5.64 10.27
C ASN A 82 4.57 -6.86 11.02
N GLN A 83 4.40 -6.79 12.34
CA GLN A 83 3.78 -7.88 13.08
C GLN A 83 2.32 -8.06 12.67
N ASN A 84 1.92 -9.31 12.52
CA ASN A 84 0.56 -9.72 12.23
C ASN A 84 0.29 -11.10 12.86
N PHE A 85 -0.96 -11.53 12.83
CA PHE A 85 -1.39 -12.79 13.44
C PHE A 85 -0.71 -14.04 12.84
N SER A 86 -0.22 -13.97 11.62
CA SER A 86 0.32 -15.14 10.89
C SER A 86 1.85 -15.23 10.90
N ASN A 87 2.57 -14.23 11.44
CA ASN A 87 4.03 -14.26 11.49
C ASN A 87 4.58 -14.34 12.93
N ASP A 88 5.84 -14.72 13.04
CA ASP A 88 6.56 -14.89 14.30
C ASP A 88 7.26 -13.62 14.81
N HIS A 89 6.99 -12.46 14.21
CA HIS A 89 7.67 -11.21 14.55
C HIS A 89 7.48 -10.82 16.02
N GLN A 90 6.27 -11.01 16.56
CA GLN A 90 5.97 -10.72 17.95
C GLN A 90 6.79 -11.61 18.92
N VAL A 91 6.98 -12.88 18.56
CA VAL A 91 7.76 -13.83 19.36
C VAL A 91 9.24 -13.41 19.34
N LEU A 92 9.80 -13.07 18.17
CA LEU A 92 11.18 -12.61 18.05
C LEU A 92 11.42 -11.35 18.89
N LEU A 93 10.50 -10.40 18.84
CA LEU A 93 10.58 -9.17 19.65
C LEU A 93 10.53 -9.45 21.15
N ALA A 94 9.64 -10.35 21.59
CA ALA A 94 9.53 -10.74 22.99
C ALA A 94 10.83 -11.40 23.50
N LEU A 95 11.42 -12.27 22.70
CA LEU A 95 12.70 -12.92 23.04
C LEU A 95 13.84 -11.91 23.12
N CYS A 96 13.92 -10.95 22.20
CA CYS A 96 14.91 -9.87 22.24
C CYS A 96 14.75 -8.97 23.47
N ARG A 97 13.50 -8.71 23.90
CA ARG A 97 13.23 -7.91 25.11
C ARG A 97 13.64 -8.64 26.39
N GLN A 98 13.45 -9.96 26.43
CA GLN A 98 13.87 -10.78 27.58
C GLN A 98 15.36 -11.00 27.64
N ASN A 99 16.00 -11.18 26.51
CA ASN A 99 17.44 -11.41 26.42
C ASN A 99 18.03 -10.62 25.22
N PRO A 100 18.68 -9.48 25.45
CA PRO A 100 19.30 -8.69 24.39
C PRO A 100 20.35 -9.45 23.57
N ASP A 101 21.05 -10.44 24.16
CA ASP A 101 22.03 -11.25 23.44
C ASP A 101 21.38 -12.26 22.47
N PHE A 102 20.07 -12.42 22.52
CA PHE A 102 19.33 -13.27 21.58
C PHE A 102 19.54 -12.86 20.12
N ILE A 103 19.75 -11.58 19.85
CA ILE A 103 20.07 -11.04 18.51
C ILE A 103 21.30 -11.72 17.91
N ARG A 104 22.27 -12.15 18.75
CA ARG A 104 23.50 -12.82 18.32
C ARG A 104 23.33 -14.32 18.09
N SER A 105 22.19 -14.88 18.46
CA SER A 105 21.91 -16.31 18.28
C SER A 105 21.86 -16.71 16.81
N THR A 106 22.20 -17.94 16.51
CA THR A 106 22.11 -18.49 15.15
C THR A 106 20.68 -18.46 14.67
N TYR A 107 19.72 -18.81 15.55
CA TYR A 107 18.30 -18.80 15.21
C TYR A 107 17.83 -17.40 14.76
N PHE A 108 18.13 -16.35 15.54
CA PHE A 108 17.72 -15.00 15.17
C PHE A 108 18.34 -14.56 13.84
N ARG A 109 19.63 -14.84 13.61
CA ARG A 109 20.33 -14.52 12.37
C ARG A 109 19.73 -15.22 11.16
N ASP A 110 19.34 -16.47 11.30
CA ASP A 110 18.72 -17.24 10.22
C ASP A 110 17.32 -16.74 9.91
N ARG A 111 16.52 -16.42 10.97
CA ARG A 111 15.21 -15.78 10.78
C ARG A 111 15.33 -14.40 10.12
N ARG A 112 16.28 -13.58 10.54
CA ARG A 112 16.57 -12.28 9.92
C ARG A 112 16.87 -12.43 8.43
N ARG A 113 17.73 -13.38 8.05
CA ARG A 113 18.02 -13.66 6.63
C ARG A 113 16.76 -14.07 5.86
N SER A 114 15.96 -14.95 6.42
CA SER A 114 14.72 -15.42 5.79
C SER A 114 13.72 -14.28 5.56
N ILE A 115 13.52 -13.42 6.57
CA ILE A 115 12.62 -12.27 6.50
C ILE A 115 13.12 -11.27 5.47
N ILE A 116 14.41 -10.93 5.49
CA ILE A 116 15.00 -10.00 4.52
C ILE A 116 14.94 -10.57 3.10
N HIS A 117 15.14 -11.89 2.95
CA HIS A 117 15.00 -12.54 1.65
C HIS A 117 13.58 -12.42 1.09
N GLY A 118 12.56 -12.68 1.93
CA GLY A 118 11.17 -12.49 1.55
C GLY A 118 10.87 -11.04 1.13
N TYR A 119 11.38 -10.08 1.89
CA TYR A 119 11.24 -8.67 1.55
C TYR A 119 11.93 -8.32 0.21
N ALA A 120 13.15 -8.84 -0.02
CA ALA A 120 13.88 -8.63 -1.27
C ALA A 120 13.16 -9.26 -2.48
N CYS A 121 12.47 -10.38 -2.31
CA CYS A 121 11.63 -10.96 -3.35
C CYS A 121 10.49 -10.01 -3.75
N HIS A 122 9.80 -9.39 -2.79
CA HIS A 122 8.78 -8.38 -3.10
C HIS A 122 9.34 -7.17 -3.84
N LEU A 123 10.56 -6.73 -3.53
CA LEU A 123 11.20 -5.65 -4.29
C LEU A 123 11.48 -6.05 -5.75
N ARG A 124 11.88 -7.31 -5.99
CA ARG A 124 12.10 -7.84 -7.35
C ARG A 124 10.80 -7.93 -8.15
N GLU A 125 9.67 -8.08 -7.47
CA GLU A 125 8.33 -8.01 -8.06
C GLU A 125 7.87 -6.57 -8.34
N GLY A 126 8.72 -5.58 -8.10
CA GLY A 126 8.44 -4.17 -8.36
C GLY A 126 7.71 -3.43 -7.23
N HIS A 127 7.60 -4.01 -6.03
CA HIS A 127 7.04 -3.33 -4.86
C HIS A 127 8.08 -2.39 -4.22
N LEU A 128 8.51 -1.40 -4.97
CA LEU A 128 9.53 -0.45 -4.55
C LEU A 128 8.98 0.56 -3.55
N ILE A 129 9.86 1.04 -2.67
CA ILE A 129 9.57 2.15 -1.76
C ILE A 129 9.69 3.45 -2.56
N GLN A 130 8.64 4.26 -2.52
CA GLN A 130 8.62 5.57 -3.17
C GLN A 130 7.96 6.59 -2.25
N ASN A 131 8.48 7.82 -2.24
CA ASN A 131 7.82 8.94 -1.59
C ASN A 131 6.69 9.43 -2.49
N ALA A 132 5.61 8.68 -2.52
CA ALA A 132 4.46 8.88 -3.38
C ALA A 132 3.19 8.42 -2.67
N ASP A 133 2.05 8.75 -3.23
CA ASP A 133 0.77 8.31 -2.72
C ASP A 133 0.02 7.48 -3.77
N ASN A 134 -0.87 6.61 -3.30
CA ASN A 134 -1.71 5.81 -4.18
C ASN A 134 -3.06 6.50 -4.33
N LEU A 135 -3.17 7.31 -5.37
CA LEU A 135 -4.32 8.16 -5.62
C LEU A 135 -5.18 7.61 -6.76
N VAL A 136 -6.48 7.84 -6.64
CA VAL A 136 -7.42 7.64 -7.74
C VAL A 136 -7.70 8.98 -8.39
N VAL A 137 -7.37 9.10 -9.67
CA VAL A 137 -7.71 10.29 -10.43
C VAL A 137 -9.21 10.28 -10.72
N ILE A 138 -9.90 11.28 -10.22
CA ILE A 138 -11.32 11.51 -10.47
C ILE A 138 -11.50 12.92 -11.07
N GLY A 139 -12.59 13.13 -11.81
CA GLY A 139 -12.98 14.47 -12.21
C GLY A 139 -13.30 15.34 -10.98
N SER A 140 -13.28 16.66 -11.13
CA SER A 140 -13.60 17.58 -10.04
C SER A 140 -15.02 17.32 -9.50
N PRO A 141 -15.19 16.90 -8.23
CA PRO A 141 -16.53 16.73 -7.64
C PRO A 141 -17.29 18.06 -7.55
N TYR A 142 -16.57 19.15 -7.37
CA TYR A 142 -17.14 20.51 -7.35
C TYR A 142 -17.71 20.89 -8.72
N ALA A 143 -16.97 20.63 -9.80
CA ALA A 143 -17.46 20.86 -11.17
C ALA A 143 -18.70 20.03 -11.48
N MET A 144 -18.72 18.78 -11.00
CA MET A 144 -19.87 17.89 -11.16
C MET A 144 -21.11 18.40 -10.41
N LEU A 145 -20.94 18.90 -9.18
CA LEU A 145 -22.02 19.48 -8.38
C LEU A 145 -22.55 20.78 -8.98
N LEU A 146 -21.67 21.66 -9.45
CA LEU A 146 -22.05 22.89 -10.15
C LEU A 146 -22.83 22.59 -11.42
N TYR A 147 -22.37 21.65 -12.23
CA TYR A 147 -23.09 21.23 -13.42
C TYR A 147 -24.47 20.67 -13.09
N GLY A 148 -24.56 19.85 -12.05
CA GLY A 148 -25.85 19.30 -11.58
C GLY A 148 -26.83 20.37 -11.10
N ALA A 149 -26.31 21.47 -10.51
CA ALA A 149 -27.13 22.58 -9.97
C ALA A 149 -27.50 23.63 -11.03
N THR A 150 -26.57 23.90 -11.97
CA THR A 150 -26.73 25.03 -12.91
C THR A 150 -26.95 24.61 -14.36
N GLY A 151 -26.70 23.35 -14.69
CA GLY A 151 -26.74 22.83 -16.07
C GLY A 151 -25.62 23.38 -16.96
N ASN A 152 -24.65 24.11 -16.43
CA ASN A 152 -23.62 24.79 -17.19
C ASN A 152 -22.21 24.32 -16.76
N ALA A 153 -21.49 23.68 -17.69
CA ALA A 153 -20.12 23.21 -17.47
C ALA A 153 -19.05 24.31 -17.61
N SER A 154 -19.38 25.44 -18.25
CA SER A 154 -18.42 26.49 -18.62
C SER A 154 -18.07 27.45 -17.48
N SER A 155 -18.73 27.35 -16.32
CA SER A 155 -18.51 28.24 -15.18
C SER A 155 -17.42 27.75 -14.21
N VAL A 156 -16.78 26.63 -14.50
CA VAL A 156 -15.73 26.08 -13.63
C VAL A 156 -14.37 26.44 -14.20
N GLU A 157 -13.76 27.49 -13.67
CA GLU A 157 -12.30 27.65 -13.82
C GLU A 157 -11.63 26.48 -13.11
N LEU A 158 -11.03 25.59 -13.89
CA LEU A 158 -10.15 24.54 -13.36
C LEU A 158 -8.92 25.26 -12.79
N ASP A 159 -8.82 25.28 -11.47
CA ASP A 159 -7.57 25.68 -10.82
C ASP A 159 -6.51 24.65 -11.19
N THR A 160 -5.61 25.06 -12.09
CA THR A 160 -4.50 24.23 -12.60
C THR A 160 -3.25 24.36 -11.76
N THR A 161 -3.34 24.98 -10.58
CA THR A 161 -2.23 25.08 -9.63
C THR A 161 -2.17 23.83 -8.74
N PHE A 162 -1.42 22.82 -9.20
CA PHE A 162 -0.84 21.76 -8.37
C PHE A 162 0.69 21.90 -8.40
#